data_0e9d2629a8630274ec19975980953210
#
_entry.id   0e9d2629a8630274ec19975980953210
#
_cell.length_a   1.000
_cell.length_b   1.000
_cell.length_c   1.000
_cell.angle_alpha   90.00
_cell.angle_beta   90.00
_cell.angle_gamma   90.00
#
_symmetry.space_group_name_H-M   'P 1'
#
loop_
_entity.id
_entity.type
_entity.pdbx_description
1 polymer ?
#
loop_
_entity_poly.entity_id
_entity_poly.type
_entity_poly.pdbx_seq_one_letter_code
_entity_poly.pdbx_strand_id
1 'polypeptide(L)'
;NWTVDLRLSRSDITTQADVFSDEQFDQLLKQRRQEWQEYLRWVAPDLSDQDRRIHTAAGAGLYWGRQYYNWFVHRWLVGDSTGPQPAQQRWKTEQSYWRSMNASDIISMPDSWEYPYFCQWDLMFHAVAFAEYDPYEARRQAGILRTHNYTATNGQSPAYEWSLSDPNPPIGAWATLRIHQIEKKRHDQPCLYELSAAYQKLLLEYGWWANRTDVNKDGMFDGGFLGLDNIAIFDRSRRLNDGSRIQQPDGTSWMAMYSLNMLELAVEICKKHKGYSDSIGRFIKDFWKRTYSLNANDGRN
;
A
#
# COMPACT_ATOMS: atom_id res chain seq x y z
N ASN A 1 10.68 0.18 -42.06
CA ASN A 1 10.30 -0.17 -40.70
C ASN A 1 10.81 -1.59 -40.43
N TRP A 2 11.51 -1.75 -39.30
CA TRP A 2 11.92 -3.06 -38.82
C TRP A 2 11.01 -3.48 -37.70
N THR A 3 10.51 -4.73 -37.73
CA THR A 3 9.75 -5.36 -36.65
C THR A 3 10.62 -6.46 -36.08
N VAL A 4 10.69 -6.55 -34.77
CA VAL A 4 11.40 -7.60 -34.04
C VAL A 4 10.41 -8.26 -33.10
N ASP A 5 10.17 -9.55 -33.31
CA ASP A 5 9.34 -10.37 -32.48
C ASP A 5 10.20 -11.08 -31.43
N LEU A 6 9.85 -10.95 -30.16
CA LEU A 6 10.57 -11.55 -29.04
C LEU A 6 9.70 -12.59 -28.36
N ARG A 7 10.26 -13.76 -28.10
CA ARG A 7 9.65 -14.82 -27.33
C ARG A 7 10.40 -15.06 -26.02
N LEU A 8 9.68 -15.05 -24.92
CA LEU A 8 10.17 -15.52 -23.63
C LEU A 8 9.55 -16.90 -23.35
N SER A 9 10.38 -17.91 -23.10
CA SER A 9 9.93 -19.26 -22.76
C SER A 9 10.69 -19.82 -21.57
N ARG A 10 10.06 -20.72 -20.81
CA ARG A 10 10.75 -21.43 -19.70
C ARG A 10 11.68 -22.48 -20.28
N SER A 11 12.92 -22.49 -19.85
CA SER A 11 13.97 -23.42 -20.33
C SER A 11 13.73 -24.88 -19.93
N ASP A 12 12.93 -25.11 -18.89
CA ASP A 12 12.56 -26.45 -18.40
C ASP A 12 11.43 -27.10 -19.22
N ILE A 13 10.73 -26.34 -20.05
CA ILE A 13 9.62 -26.82 -20.88
C ILE A 13 10.02 -27.00 -22.36
N THR A 14 11.01 -26.23 -22.83
CA THR A 14 11.43 -26.22 -24.24
C THR A 14 12.88 -26.65 -24.39
N THR A 15 13.09 -27.83 -24.99
CA THR A 15 14.42 -28.37 -25.35
C THR A 15 14.96 -27.83 -26.68
N GLN A 16 14.12 -27.16 -27.47
CA GLN A 16 14.49 -26.50 -28.73
C GLN A 16 13.69 -25.20 -28.87
N ALA A 17 14.36 -24.15 -29.33
CA ALA A 17 13.69 -22.91 -29.69
C ALA A 17 12.83 -23.13 -30.95
N ASP A 18 11.57 -23.52 -30.75
CA ASP A 18 10.60 -23.43 -31.83
C ASP A 18 10.49 -21.96 -32.21
N VAL A 19 11.01 -21.63 -33.35
CA VAL A 19 10.85 -20.29 -33.93
C VAL A 19 9.39 -20.16 -34.37
N PHE A 20 8.65 -19.24 -33.72
CA PHE A 20 7.34 -18.89 -34.24
C PHE A 20 7.48 -18.30 -35.65
N SER A 21 6.63 -18.74 -36.56
CA SER A 21 6.45 -17.97 -37.79
C SER A 21 5.73 -16.66 -37.48
N ASP A 22 5.90 -15.66 -38.35
CA ASP A 22 5.20 -14.36 -38.23
C ASP A 22 3.68 -14.56 -38.14
N GLU A 23 3.14 -15.53 -38.85
CA GLU A 23 1.71 -15.89 -38.83
C GLU A 23 1.28 -16.43 -37.45
N GLN A 24 2.09 -17.26 -36.82
CA GLN A 24 1.81 -17.81 -35.49
C GLN A 24 1.89 -16.71 -34.42
N PHE A 25 2.81 -15.77 -34.55
CA PHE A 25 2.92 -14.61 -33.70
C PHE A 25 1.67 -13.72 -33.80
N ASP A 26 1.26 -13.39 -35.00
CA ASP A 26 0.07 -12.56 -35.23
C ASP A 26 -1.22 -13.23 -34.73
N GLN A 27 -1.36 -14.54 -34.93
CA GLN A 27 -2.49 -15.30 -34.42
C GLN A 27 -2.52 -15.28 -32.88
N LEU A 28 -1.40 -15.50 -32.24
CA LEU A 28 -1.29 -15.47 -30.77
C LEU A 28 -1.61 -14.08 -30.23
N LEU A 29 -1.07 -13.03 -30.84
CA LEU A 29 -1.34 -11.65 -30.45
C LEU A 29 -2.82 -11.30 -30.58
N LYS A 30 -3.46 -11.72 -31.68
CA LYS A 30 -4.90 -11.54 -31.92
C LYS A 30 -5.72 -12.27 -30.84
N GLN A 31 -5.35 -13.50 -30.52
CA GLN A 31 -6.00 -14.30 -29.48
C GLN A 31 -5.88 -13.62 -28.10
N ARG A 32 -4.68 -13.17 -27.70
CA ARG A 32 -4.48 -12.48 -26.41
C ARG A 32 -5.29 -11.19 -26.32
N ARG A 33 -5.38 -10.43 -27.41
CA ARG A 33 -6.22 -9.22 -27.47
C ARG A 33 -7.70 -9.55 -27.31
N GLN A 34 -8.17 -10.62 -27.93
CA GLN A 34 -9.56 -11.07 -27.80
C GLN A 34 -9.88 -11.50 -26.37
N GLU A 35 -9.04 -12.35 -25.76
CA GLU A 35 -9.19 -12.79 -24.37
C GLU A 35 -9.24 -11.61 -23.40
N TRP A 36 -8.35 -10.61 -23.59
CA TRP A 36 -8.38 -9.40 -22.78
C TRP A 36 -9.68 -8.61 -22.94
N GLN A 37 -10.19 -8.49 -24.14
CA GLN A 37 -11.46 -7.80 -24.37
C GLN A 37 -12.65 -8.56 -23.77
N GLU A 38 -12.66 -9.87 -23.84
CA GLU A 38 -13.68 -10.73 -23.23
C GLU A 38 -13.65 -10.59 -21.70
N TYR A 39 -12.46 -10.62 -21.12
CA TYR A 39 -12.27 -10.39 -19.70
C TYR A 39 -12.80 -9.01 -19.27
N LEU A 40 -12.48 -7.95 -19.98
CA LEU A 40 -12.96 -6.60 -19.65
C LEU A 40 -14.49 -6.46 -19.80
N ARG A 41 -15.12 -7.16 -20.75
CA ARG A 41 -16.57 -7.21 -20.83
C ARG A 41 -17.19 -7.93 -19.62
N TRP A 42 -16.54 -8.96 -19.14
CA TRP A 42 -16.95 -9.64 -17.91
C TRP A 42 -16.77 -8.75 -16.67
N VAL A 43 -15.65 -8.02 -16.59
CA VAL A 43 -15.36 -7.11 -15.48
C VAL A 43 -16.35 -5.93 -15.43
N ALA A 44 -16.68 -5.36 -16.57
CA ALA A 44 -17.52 -4.17 -16.69
C ALA A 44 -18.48 -4.30 -17.91
N PRO A 45 -19.57 -5.07 -17.76
CA PRO A 45 -20.47 -5.39 -18.87
C PRO A 45 -21.23 -4.17 -19.42
N ASP A 46 -21.56 -3.21 -18.55
CA ASP A 46 -22.45 -2.09 -18.87
C ASP A 46 -21.75 -0.87 -19.48
N LEU A 47 -20.44 -0.94 -19.70
CA LEU A 47 -19.68 0.18 -20.27
C LEU A 47 -19.96 0.35 -21.76
N SER A 48 -20.09 1.61 -22.20
CA SER A 48 -20.06 1.97 -23.61
C SER A 48 -18.72 1.59 -24.25
N ASP A 49 -18.67 1.48 -25.60
CA ASP A 49 -17.41 1.16 -26.27
C ASP A 49 -16.32 2.22 -26.06
N GLN A 50 -16.69 3.48 -25.86
CA GLN A 50 -15.75 4.55 -25.55
C GLN A 50 -15.17 4.39 -24.13
N ASP A 51 -16.04 4.19 -23.15
CA ASP A 51 -15.62 4.01 -21.75
C ASP A 51 -14.81 2.73 -21.59
N ARG A 52 -15.17 1.68 -22.35
CA ARG A 52 -14.42 0.41 -22.37
C ARG A 52 -13.00 0.59 -22.87
N ARG A 53 -12.76 1.45 -23.88
CA ARG A 53 -11.39 1.77 -24.32
C ARG A 53 -10.58 2.46 -23.22
N ILE A 54 -11.19 3.42 -22.52
CA ILE A 54 -10.54 4.10 -21.37
C ILE A 54 -10.25 3.11 -20.26
N HIS A 55 -11.23 2.28 -19.91
CA HIS A 55 -11.08 1.24 -18.89
C HIS A 55 -9.99 0.22 -19.25
N THR A 56 -9.90 -0.17 -20.52
CA THR A 56 -8.84 -1.04 -21.05
C THR A 56 -7.46 -0.44 -20.87
N ALA A 57 -7.30 0.84 -21.22
CA ALA A 57 -6.02 1.53 -21.10
C ALA A 57 -5.62 1.70 -19.63
N ALA A 58 -6.57 2.05 -18.74
CA ALA A 58 -6.34 2.16 -17.32
C ALA A 58 -5.90 0.83 -16.68
N GLY A 59 -6.60 -0.27 -17.00
CA GLY A 59 -6.22 -1.60 -16.53
C GLY A 59 -4.84 -2.03 -17.03
N ALA A 60 -4.54 -1.81 -18.30
CA ALA A 60 -3.22 -2.08 -18.86
C ALA A 60 -2.13 -1.28 -18.12
N GLY A 61 -2.35 0.02 -17.88
CA GLY A 61 -1.44 0.87 -17.12
C GLY A 61 -1.18 0.32 -15.72
N LEU A 62 -2.23 -0.11 -15.02
CA LEU A 62 -2.11 -0.71 -13.68
C LEU A 62 -1.24 -1.98 -13.69
N TYR A 63 -1.45 -2.89 -14.64
CA TYR A 63 -0.66 -4.11 -14.77
C TYR A 63 0.78 -3.85 -15.16
N TRP A 64 1.05 -2.87 -16.03
CA TRP A 64 2.40 -2.48 -16.43
C TRP A 64 3.11 -1.62 -15.38
N GLY A 65 2.39 -0.97 -14.48
CA GLY A 65 2.94 -0.21 -13.34
C GLY A 65 3.51 -1.10 -12.21
N ARG A 66 3.40 -2.43 -12.34
CA ARG A 66 4.02 -3.34 -11.37
C ARG A 66 5.51 -3.45 -11.64
N GLN A 67 6.30 -3.36 -10.56
CA GLN A 67 7.74 -3.41 -10.63
C GLN A 67 8.32 -4.32 -9.54
N TYR A 68 9.43 -4.96 -9.83
CA TYR A 68 10.19 -5.68 -8.82
C TYR A 68 10.91 -4.67 -7.93
N TYR A 69 10.61 -4.74 -6.63
CA TYR A 69 11.25 -3.94 -5.61
C TYR A 69 12.08 -4.83 -4.69
N ASN A 70 13.35 -4.48 -4.50
CA ASN A 70 14.25 -5.18 -3.61
C ASN A 70 14.98 -4.18 -2.71
N TRP A 71 14.73 -4.29 -1.41
CA TRP A 71 15.42 -3.49 -0.41
C TRP A 71 15.78 -4.37 0.79
N PHE A 72 17.06 -4.70 0.90
CA PHE A 72 17.59 -5.44 2.03
C PHE A 72 18.51 -4.54 2.84
N VAL A 73 18.04 -4.07 3.99
CA VAL A 73 18.74 -3.09 4.83
C VAL A 73 20.11 -3.59 5.23
N HIS A 74 20.25 -4.83 5.68
CA HIS A 74 21.54 -5.37 6.08
C HIS A 74 22.56 -5.33 4.92
N ARG A 75 22.15 -5.74 3.73
CA ARG A 75 23.00 -5.71 2.54
C ARG A 75 23.41 -4.28 2.17
N TRP A 76 22.49 -3.33 2.28
CA TRP A 76 22.79 -1.92 2.06
C TRP A 76 23.82 -1.37 3.07
N LEU A 77 23.75 -1.78 4.35
CA LEU A 77 24.67 -1.37 5.39
C LEU A 77 26.08 -1.92 5.17
N VAL A 78 26.22 -3.19 4.80
CA VAL A 78 27.52 -3.84 4.61
C VAL A 78 28.11 -3.61 3.24
N GLY A 79 27.29 -3.32 2.22
CA GLY A 79 27.71 -3.16 0.83
C GLY A 79 27.95 -4.48 0.10
N ASP A 80 28.35 -4.37 -1.16
CA ASP A 80 28.71 -5.51 -2.00
C ASP A 80 30.21 -5.83 -1.86
N SER A 81 30.56 -7.11 -1.95
CA SER A 81 31.95 -7.58 -1.81
C SER A 81 32.89 -7.06 -2.90
N THR A 82 32.33 -6.71 -4.06
CA THR A 82 33.07 -6.23 -5.24
C THR A 82 32.99 -4.71 -5.45
N GLY A 83 32.16 -4.03 -4.65
CA GLY A 83 31.95 -2.58 -4.73
C GLY A 83 32.82 -1.79 -3.75
N PRO A 84 32.81 -0.45 -3.84
CA PRO A 84 33.44 0.39 -2.83
C PRO A 84 32.78 0.20 -1.47
N GLN A 85 33.59 0.24 -0.42
CA GLN A 85 33.07 0.09 0.94
C GLN A 85 32.11 1.23 1.28
N PRO A 86 30.93 0.90 1.84
CA PRO A 86 29.94 1.90 2.24
C PRO A 86 30.49 2.84 3.32
N ALA A 87 30.05 4.10 3.27
CA ALA A 87 30.42 5.06 4.28
C ALA A 87 29.93 4.63 5.68
N GLN A 88 30.79 4.78 6.69
CA GLN A 88 30.47 4.41 8.09
C GLN A 88 29.24 5.15 8.63
N GLN A 89 28.89 6.30 8.04
CA GLN A 89 27.68 7.06 8.41
C GLN A 89 26.40 6.26 8.21
N ARG A 90 26.34 5.28 7.29
CA ARG A 90 25.16 4.41 7.11
C ARG A 90 24.74 3.71 8.40
N TRP A 91 25.70 3.34 9.26
CA TRP A 91 25.43 2.69 10.53
C TRP A 91 24.86 3.62 11.61
N LYS A 92 24.78 4.92 11.35
CA LYS A 92 24.22 5.94 12.21
C LYS A 92 22.83 6.42 11.73
N THR A 93 22.31 5.86 10.66
CA THR A 93 20.98 6.20 10.11
C THR A 93 19.89 5.34 10.73
N GLU A 94 18.64 5.71 10.52
CA GLU A 94 17.46 4.98 10.99
C GLU A 94 17.44 3.52 10.50
N GLN A 95 17.91 3.28 9.27
CA GLN A 95 18.00 1.94 8.70
C GLN A 95 18.82 0.98 9.55
N SER A 96 19.82 1.48 10.27
CA SER A 96 20.65 0.64 11.16
C SER A 96 19.88 0.00 12.31
N TYR A 97 18.73 0.56 12.70
CA TYR A 97 17.85 0.02 13.74
C TYR A 97 16.91 -1.07 13.24
N TRP A 98 16.64 -1.11 11.93
CA TRP A 98 15.75 -2.11 11.36
C TRP A 98 16.46 -3.01 10.33
N ARG A 99 17.52 -3.68 10.76
CA ARG A 99 18.39 -4.52 9.92
C ARG A 99 17.68 -5.74 9.32
N SER A 100 16.58 -6.17 9.91
CA SER A 100 15.80 -7.31 9.43
C SER A 100 14.84 -6.95 8.30
N MET A 101 14.68 -5.67 7.93
CA MET A 101 13.86 -5.30 6.80
C MET A 101 14.46 -5.89 5.52
N ASN A 102 13.66 -6.71 4.84
CA ASN A 102 14.05 -7.41 3.62
C ASN A 102 12.86 -7.47 2.68
N ALA A 103 12.65 -6.39 1.96
CA ALA A 103 11.63 -6.31 0.92
C ALA A 103 12.15 -6.95 -0.38
N SER A 104 11.37 -7.83 -0.99
CA SER A 104 11.69 -8.50 -2.25
C SER A 104 10.40 -8.97 -2.92
N ASP A 105 9.64 -8.03 -3.48
CA ASP A 105 8.31 -8.28 -4.00
C ASP A 105 8.06 -7.52 -5.30
N ILE A 106 7.07 -7.99 -6.06
CA ILE A 106 6.50 -7.21 -7.17
C ILE A 106 5.41 -6.33 -6.58
N ILE A 107 5.65 -5.03 -6.56
CA ILE A 107 4.74 -4.02 -6.04
C ILE A 107 4.15 -3.19 -7.16
N SER A 108 2.95 -2.65 -6.92
CA SER A 108 2.28 -1.74 -7.85
C SER A 108 2.52 -0.30 -7.42
N MET A 109 3.25 0.44 -8.26
CA MET A 109 3.54 1.86 -8.04
C MET A 109 3.13 2.66 -9.27
N PRO A 110 2.87 3.97 -9.15
CA PRO A 110 2.31 4.77 -10.24
C PRO A 110 3.11 4.65 -11.54
N ASP A 111 4.38 4.99 -11.51
CA ASP A 111 5.26 5.00 -12.67
C ASP A 111 6.64 4.48 -12.30
N SER A 112 7.10 3.40 -12.90
CA SER A 112 8.37 2.77 -12.57
C SER A 112 9.60 3.65 -12.85
N TRP A 113 9.48 4.64 -13.73
CA TRP A 113 10.56 5.60 -14.03
C TRP A 113 10.63 6.76 -13.04
N GLU A 114 9.50 7.12 -12.41
CA GLU A 114 9.38 8.21 -11.42
C GLU A 114 9.35 7.68 -9.99
N TYR A 115 8.69 6.53 -9.77
CA TYR A 115 8.57 5.84 -8.48
C TYR A 115 9.31 4.49 -8.49
N PRO A 116 10.65 4.46 -8.63
CA PRO A 116 11.42 3.22 -8.58
C PRO A 116 11.64 2.75 -7.13
N TYR A 117 10.75 3.09 -6.23
CA TYR A 117 10.83 2.87 -4.79
C TYR A 117 9.47 2.45 -4.22
N PHE A 118 9.50 2.07 -2.96
CA PHE A 118 8.32 1.74 -2.19
C PHE A 118 7.66 3.01 -1.62
N CYS A 119 6.34 3.08 -1.68
CA CYS A 119 5.56 4.07 -0.99
C CYS A 119 4.26 3.43 -0.50
N GLN A 120 4.06 3.39 0.83
CA GLN A 120 3.02 2.60 1.45
C GLN A 120 1.60 2.99 1.02
N TRP A 121 1.25 4.26 1.11
CA TRP A 121 -0.13 4.67 0.86
C TRP A 121 -0.49 4.68 -0.62
N ASP A 122 0.45 4.99 -1.52
CA ASP A 122 0.25 4.87 -2.97
C ASP A 122 -0.08 3.42 -3.35
N LEU A 123 0.67 2.46 -2.81
CA LEU A 123 0.38 1.05 -3.04
C LEU A 123 -1.03 0.65 -2.59
N MET A 124 -1.54 1.22 -1.49
CA MET A 124 -2.89 0.95 -1.02
C MET A 124 -3.97 1.49 -1.98
N PHE A 125 -3.77 2.68 -2.56
CA PHE A 125 -4.68 3.19 -3.60
C PHE A 125 -4.65 2.33 -4.85
N HIS A 126 -3.46 1.88 -5.28
CA HIS A 126 -3.32 0.94 -6.40
C HIS A 126 -4.01 -0.39 -6.12
N ALA A 127 -3.89 -0.92 -4.90
CA ALA A 127 -4.57 -2.15 -4.50
C ALA A 127 -6.10 -2.03 -4.61
N VAL A 128 -6.68 -0.89 -4.23
CA VAL A 128 -8.12 -0.64 -4.40
C VAL A 128 -8.49 -0.61 -5.90
N ALA A 129 -7.70 0.07 -6.72
CA ALA A 129 -7.93 0.09 -8.17
C ALA A 129 -7.83 -1.31 -8.79
N PHE A 130 -6.88 -2.13 -8.36
CA PHE A 130 -6.77 -3.53 -8.78
C PHE A 130 -8.02 -4.36 -8.45
N ALA A 131 -8.72 -4.06 -7.37
CA ALA A 131 -9.91 -4.83 -6.99
C ALA A 131 -11.02 -4.81 -8.05
N GLU A 132 -11.04 -3.79 -8.92
CA GLU A 132 -11.96 -3.72 -10.05
C GLU A 132 -11.59 -4.68 -11.18
N TYR A 133 -10.33 -5.08 -11.29
CA TYR A 133 -9.84 -6.00 -12.31
C TYR A 133 -9.55 -7.38 -11.74
N ASP A 134 -8.78 -7.45 -10.67
CA ASP A 134 -8.26 -8.66 -10.07
C ASP A 134 -8.28 -8.55 -8.53
N PRO A 135 -9.37 -9.00 -7.86
CA PRO A 135 -9.47 -8.97 -6.40
C PRO A 135 -8.37 -9.76 -5.70
N TYR A 136 -7.86 -10.83 -6.31
CA TYR A 136 -6.76 -11.61 -5.75
C TYR A 136 -5.46 -10.78 -5.71
N GLU A 137 -5.09 -10.15 -6.83
CA GLU A 137 -3.93 -9.26 -6.88
C GLU A 137 -4.09 -8.07 -5.94
N ALA A 138 -5.30 -7.50 -5.85
CA ALA A 138 -5.61 -6.43 -4.90
C ALA A 138 -5.29 -6.82 -3.45
N ARG A 139 -5.77 -8.00 -3.02
CA ARG A 139 -5.48 -8.51 -1.68
C ARG A 139 -4.00 -8.81 -1.48
N ARG A 140 -3.35 -9.37 -2.50
CA ARG A 140 -1.92 -9.64 -2.48
C ARG A 140 -1.12 -8.35 -2.27
N GLN A 141 -1.37 -7.31 -3.06
CA GLN A 141 -0.71 -6.01 -2.94
C GLN A 141 -0.94 -5.37 -1.57
N ALA A 142 -2.19 -5.29 -1.11
CA ALA A 142 -2.49 -4.79 0.22
C ALA A 142 -1.90 -5.66 1.35
N GLY A 143 -1.74 -6.96 1.11
CA GLY A 143 -1.16 -7.92 2.05
C GLY A 143 0.35 -7.80 2.22
N ILE A 144 1.09 -7.47 1.16
CA ILE A 144 2.54 -7.31 1.18
C ILE A 144 2.98 -6.37 2.30
N LEU A 145 2.36 -5.20 2.39
CA LEU A 145 2.72 -4.16 3.34
C LEU A 145 2.50 -4.54 4.81
N ARG A 146 1.70 -5.58 5.06
CA ARG A 146 1.40 -6.09 6.39
C ARG A 146 2.24 -7.30 6.77
N THR A 147 3.21 -7.65 5.94
CA THR A 147 4.18 -8.70 6.27
C THR A 147 5.29 -8.16 7.17
N HIS A 148 5.98 -9.04 7.87
CA HIS A 148 7.12 -8.68 8.72
C HIS A 148 8.29 -8.05 7.93
N ASN A 149 8.31 -8.18 6.61
CA ASN A 149 9.31 -7.54 5.75
C ASN A 149 9.07 -6.04 5.59
N TYR A 150 7.82 -5.56 5.79
CA TYR A 150 7.43 -4.16 5.63
C TYR A 150 6.84 -3.55 6.92
N THR A 151 6.67 -4.34 7.96
CA THR A 151 6.14 -3.87 9.24
C THR A 151 7.15 -4.15 10.34
N ALA A 152 7.56 -3.13 11.06
CA ALA A 152 8.45 -3.27 12.21
C ALA A 152 7.76 -4.02 13.37
N THR A 153 8.55 -4.55 14.29
CA THR A 153 8.05 -5.33 15.44
C THR A 153 7.13 -4.52 16.36
N ASN A 154 7.23 -3.19 16.34
CA ASN A 154 6.36 -2.28 17.09
C ASN A 154 5.03 -1.97 16.37
N GLY A 155 4.81 -2.53 15.16
CA GLY A 155 3.62 -2.29 14.34
C GLY A 155 3.75 -1.13 13.35
N GLN A 156 4.87 -0.41 13.35
CA GLN A 156 5.11 0.67 12.41
C GLN A 156 5.27 0.17 10.98
N SER A 157 4.55 0.79 10.05
CA SER A 157 4.81 0.70 8.62
C SER A 157 5.46 2.01 8.16
N PRO A 158 6.68 1.99 7.58
CA PRO A 158 7.35 3.20 7.15
C PRO A 158 6.69 3.78 5.91
N ALA A 159 6.81 5.10 5.72
CA ALA A 159 6.34 5.75 4.51
C ALA A 159 7.08 5.22 3.27
N TYR A 160 8.39 5.14 3.36
CA TYR A 160 9.30 4.71 2.29
C TYR A 160 10.67 4.33 2.88
N GLU A 161 11.55 3.74 2.07
CA GLU A 161 12.83 3.18 2.53
C GLU A 161 13.84 4.19 3.09
N TRP A 162 13.74 5.44 2.71
CA TRP A 162 14.69 6.49 3.12
C TRP A 162 14.36 7.13 4.46
N SER A 163 13.11 7.01 4.94
CA SER A 163 12.68 7.48 6.24
C SER A 163 11.78 6.44 6.90
N LEU A 164 12.37 5.64 7.77
CA LEU A 164 11.65 4.57 8.48
C LEU A 164 10.82 5.11 9.65
N SER A 165 11.09 6.34 10.11
CA SER A 165 10.36 6.98 11.21
C SER A 165 9.12 7.75 10.77
N ASP A 166 9.04 8.14 9.50
CA ASP A 166 7.88 8.83 8.94
C ASP A 166 6.82 7.82 8.48
N PRO A 167 5.60 7.90 8.98
CA PRO A 167 4.49 7.09 8.46
C PRO A 167 3.69 7.87 7.41
N ASN A 168 3.22 7.15 6.39
CA ASN A 168 2.16 7.69 5.52
C ASN A 168 0.83 7.78 6.29
N PRO A 169 -0.15 8.57 5.78
CA PRO A 169 -1.51 8.52 6.27
C PRO A 169 -2.03 7.08 6.35
N PRO A 170 -2.69 6.67 7.45
CA PRO A 170 -3.03 5.27 7.70
C PRO A 170 -4.29 4.85 6.94
N ILE A 171 -4.19 4.67 5.64
CA ILE A 171 -5.31 4.28 4.77
C ILE A 171 -5.47 2.76 4.59
N GLY A 172 -4.63 1.95 5.24
CA GLY A 172 -4.63 0.50 5.08
C GLY A 172 -5.97 -0.16 5.43
N ALA A 173 -6.65 0.32 6.48
CA ALA A 173 -7.97 -0.18 6.86
C ALA A 173 -9.04 0.20 5.82
N TRP A 174 -9.02 1.44 5.35
CA TRP A 174 -9.89 1.90 4.26
C TRP A 174 -9.70 1.06 3.00
N ALA A 175 -8.47 0.87 2.57
CA ALA A 175 -8.17 0.08 1.38
C ALA A 175 -8.66 -1.37 1.51
N THR A 176 -8.39 -2.01 2.66
CA THR A 176 -8.85 -3.37 2.96
C THR A 176 -10.38 -3.47 2.89
N LEU A 177 -11.08 -2.50 3.48
CA LEU A 177 -12.53 -2.44 3.47
C LEU A 177 -13.08 -2.25 2.05
N ARG A 178 -12.48 -1.35 1.26
CA ARG A 178 -12.91 -1.10 -0.14
C ARG A 178 -12.69 -2.32 -1.02
N ILE A 179 -11.55 -3.00 -0.91
CA ILE A 179 -11.28 -4.25 -1.65
C ILE A 179 -12.35 -5.29 -1.29
N HIS A 180 -12.62 -5.46 0.00
CA HIS A 180 -13.66 -6.39 0.48
C HIS A 180 -15.06 -6.05 -0.05
N GLN A 181 -15.43 -4.77 -0.07
CA GLN A 181 -16.73 -4.31 -0.59
C GLN A 181 -16.87 -4.55 -2.09
N ILE A 182 -15.82 -4.27 -2.87
CA ILE A 182 -15.78 -4.52 -4.32
C ILE A 182 -15.92 -6.03 -4.59
N GLU A 183 -15.14 -6.84 -3.88
CA GLU A 183 -15.19 -8.30 -4.00
C GLU A 183 -16.58 -8.86 -3.65
N LYS A 184 -17.18 -8.39 -2.54
CA LYS A 184 -18.50 -8.79 -2.11
C LYS A 184 -19.59 -8.46 -3.13
N LYS A 185 -19.47 -7.32 -3.82
CA LYS A 185 -20.41 -6.94 -4.88
C LYS A 185 -20.31 -7.87 -6.10
N ARG A 186 -19.14 -8.43 -6.36
CA ARG A 186 -18.89 -9.27 -7.55
C ARG A 186 -19.11 -10.76 -7.31
N HIS A 187 -18.78 -11.26 -6.13
CA HIS A 187 -18.66 -12.70 -5.85
C HIS A 187 -19.56 -13.22 -4.74
N ASP A 188 -20.48 -12.41 -4.20
CA ASP A 188 -21.42 -12.73 -3.11
C ASP A 188 -20.80 -13.31 -1.81
N GLN A 189 -19.60 -13.87 -1.87
CA GLN A 189 -18.91 -14.47 -0.72
C GLN A 189 -17.43 -14.05 -0.66
N PRO A 190 -17.14 -12.84 -0.19
CA PRO A 190 -15.76 -12.42 0.03
C PRO A 190 -15.12 -13.23 1.15
N CYS A 191 -13.81 -13.43 1.06
CA CYS A 191 -13.05 -14.24 2.00
C CYS A 191 -12.93 -13.57 3.38
N LEU A 192 -13.76 -13.95 4.34
CA LEU A 192 -13.70 -13.44 5.72
C LEU A 192 -12.41 -13.81 6.45
N TYR A 193 -11.77 -14.92 6.09
CA TYR A 193 -10.48 -15.29 6.64
C TYR A 193 -9.43 -14.24 6.31
N GLU A 194 -9.34 -13.83 5.04
CA GLU A 194 -8.44 -12.78 4.58
C GLU A 194 -8.73 -11.43 5.27
N LEU A 195 -10.00 -11.09 5.42
CA LEU A 195 -10.42 -9.88 6.13
C LEU A 195 -9.98 -9.91 7.59
N SER A 196 -10.15 -11.04 8.27
CA SER A 196 -9.74 -11.22 9.66
C SER A 196 -8.21 -11.16 9.82
N ALA A 197 -7.47 -11.80 8.91
CA ALA A 197 -6.01 -11.75 8.90
C ALA A 197 -5.50 -10.33 8.68
N ALA A 198 -6.10 -9.58 7.75
CA ALA A 198 -5.79 -8.18 7.51
C ALA A 198 -6.08 -7.31 8.76
N TYR A 199 -7.24 -7.51 9.38
CA TYR A 199 -7.64 -6.80 10.59
C TYR A 199 -6.62 -6.95 11.73
N GLN A 200 -6.12 -8.18 11.97
CA GLN A 200 -5.12 -8.43 13.01
C GLN A 200 -3.83 -7.61 12.79
N LYS A 201 -3.38 -7.51 11.54
CA LYS A 201 -2.20 -6.72 11.20
C LYS A 201 -2.45 -5.21 11.33
N LEU A 202 -3.63 -4.76 10.92
CA LEU A 202 -4.05 -3.37 11.06
C LEU A 202 -4.18 -2.94 12.52
N LEU A 203 -4.53 -3.86 13.42
CA LEU A 203 -4.54 -3.59 14.87
C LEU A 203 -3.15 -3.23 15.42
N LEU A 204 -2.10 -3.87 14.91
CA LEU A 204 -0.71 -3.55 15.30
C LEU A 204 -0.34 -2.13 14.85
N GLU A 205 -0.61 -1.81 13.60
CA GLU A 205 -0.37 -0.47 13.04
C GLU A 205 -1.20 0.60 13.79
N TYR A 206 -2.48 0.33 14.03
CA TYR A 206 -3.36 1.20 14.80
C TYR A 206 -2.83 1.45 16.21
N GLY A 207 -2.34 0.39 16.88
CA GLY A 207 -1.72 0.49 18.21
C GLY A 207 -0.45 1.35 18.18
N TRP A 208 0.36 1.21 17.16
CA TRP A 208 1.55 2.06 16.98
C TRP A 208 1.16 3.53 16.84
N TRP A 209 0.24 3.86 15.96
CA TRP A 209 -0.26 5.22 15.77
C TRP A 209 -0.83 5.82 17.06
N ALA A 210 -1.71 5.10 17.73
CA ALA A 210 -2.36 5.55 18.94
C ALA A 210 -1.39 5.83 20.10
N ASN A 211 -0.22 5.16 20.12
CA ASN A 211 0.73 5.27 21.22
C ASN A 211 1.95 6.16 20.92
N ARG A 212 2.22 6.45 19.65
CA ARG A 212 3.47 7.11 19.27
C ARG A 212 3.30 8.51 18.71
N THR A 213 2.15 8.83 18.15
CA THR A 213 1.93 10.10 17.47
C THR A 213 1.10 11.11 18.28
N ASP A 214 0.40 10.66 19.32
CA ASP A 214 -0.25 11.53 20.32
C ASP A 214 0.77 11.86 21.43
N VAL A 215 1.71 12.74 21.09
CA VAL A 215 2.86 13.06 21.96
C VAL A 215 2.43 13.75 23.26
N ASN A 216 1.46 14.65 23.19
CA ASN A 216 0.95 15.43 24.30
C ASN A 216 -0.18 14.73 25.08
N LYS A 217 -0.67 13.58 24.57
CA LYS A 217 -1.82 12.83 25.11
C LYS A 217 -3.13 13.63 25.17
N ASP A 218 -3.24 14.62 24.31
CA ASP A 218 -4.42 15.49 24.17
C ASP A 218 -5.41 15.01 23.11
N GLY A 219 -5.10 13.89 22.43
CA GLY A 219 -5.90 13.32 21.36
C GLY A 219 -5.60 13.92 19.99
N MET A 220 -4.58 14.78 19.92
CA MET A 220 -4.04 15.31 18.66
C MET A 220 -2.86 14.47 18.21
N PHE A 221 -2.82 14.15 16.92
CA PHE A 221 -1.83 13.25 16.37
C PHE A 221 -0.93 13.98 15.38
N ASP A 222 0.38 13.84 15.60
CA ASP A 222 1.38 14.24 14.64
C ASP A 222 1.54 13.19 13.56
N GLY A 223 2.00 13.61 12.37
CA GLY A 223 2.44 12.72 11.32
C GLY A 223 1.48 12.63 10.15
N GLY A 224 1.76 11.69 9.28
CA GLY A 224 1.14 11.61 7.96
C GLY A 224 2.00 12.32 6.92
N PHE A 225 3.16 11.71 6.60
CA PHE A 225 4.00 12.19 5.51
C PHE A 225 3.21 12.17 4.20
N LEU A 226 3.03 13.32 3.60
CA LEU A 226 2.22 13.54 2.39
C LEU A 226 3.05 13.64 1.10
N GLY A 227 4.37 13.52 1.20
CA GLY A 227 5.30 13.67 0.10
C GLY A 227 6.13 14.95 0.19
N LEU A 228 7.17 15.03 -0.62
CA LEU A 228 8.08 16.18 -0.67
C LEU A 228 7.45 17.41 -1.33
N ASP A 229 6.50 17.21 -2.20
CA ASP A 229 5.71 18.23 -2.89
C ASP A 229 4.86 19.08 -1.93
N ASN A 230 4.55 18.58 -0.75
CA ASN A 230 3.83 19.30 0.30
C ASN A 230 4.75 19.91 1.37
N ILE A 231 6.06 19.89 1.17
CA ILE A 231 7.01 20.57 2.04
C ILE A 231 6.95 22.08 1.76
N ALA A 232 6.40 22.80 2.73
CA ALA A 232 6.45 24.25 2.75
C ALA A 232 7.87 24.78 3.06
N ILE A 233 8.00 26.04 3.41
CA ILE A 233 9.28 26.70 3.75
C ILE A 233 10.03 26.01 4.91
N PHE A 234 9.34 25.20 5.70
CA PHE A 234 9.89 24.53 6.88
C PHE A 234 9.95 23.01 6.69
N ASP A 235 11.11 22.43 6.96
CA ASP A 235 11.27 20.99 7.07
C ASP A 235 10.60 20.49 8.39
N ARG A 236 9.49 19.80 8.26
CA ARG A 236 8.67 19.31 9.38
C ARG A 236 9.36 18.25 10.23
N SER A 237 10.36 17.58 9.66
CA SER A 237 11.16 16.58 10.39
C SER A 237 12.17 17.20 11.35
N ARG A 238 12.47 18.49 11.19
CA ARG A 238 13.47 19.19 11.96
C ARG A 238 12.86 20.03 13.08
N ARG A 239 13.61 20.17 14.16
CA ARG A 239 13.33 21.18 15.18
C ARG A 239 13.68 22.57 14.65
N LEU A 240 12.87 23.55 14.98
CA LEU A 240 13.17 24.96 14.71
C LEU A 240 14.35 25.42 15.60
N ASN A 241 14.92 26.59 15.26
CA ASN A 241 16.07 27.14 15.96
C ASN A 241 15.85 27.38 17.47
N ASP A 242 14.60 27.56 17.88
CA ASP A 242 14.18 27.72 19.28
C ASP A 242 13.91 26.38 19.98
N GLY A 243 14.13 25.25 19.29
CA GLY A 243 13.89 23.89 19.81
C GLY A 243 12.44 23.41 19.64
N SER A 244 11.52 24.26 19.20
CA SER A 244 10.14 23.86 18.92
C SER A 244 10.03 22.94 17.70
N ARG A 245 8.90 22.24 17.59
CA ARG A 245 8.55 21.40 16.43
C ARG A 245 7.28 21.96 15.77
N ILE A 246 7.24 21.88 14.46
CA ILE A 246 5.99 22.09 13.72
C ILE A 246 5.16 20.81 13.87
N GLN A 247 3.99 20.95 14.50
CA GLN A 247 3.02 19.85 14.56
C GLN A 247 2.18 19.81 13.30
N GLN A 248 1.88 18.60 12.82
CA GLN A 248 0.97 18.36 11.71
C GLN A 248 -0.34 17.78 12.24
N PRO A 249 -1.37 18.59 12.49
CA PRO A 249 -2.64 18.11 13.02
C PRO A 249 -3.43 17.23 12.04
N ASP A 250 -3.01 17.14 10.78
CA ASP A 250 -3.58 16.26 9.76
C ASP A 250 -3.69 14.81 10.25
N GLY A 251 -2.70 14.35 11.03
CA GLY A 251 -2.69 13.04 11.62
C GLY A 251 -3.95 12.73 12.44
N THR A 252 -4.53 13.75 13.08
CA THR A 252 -5.74 13.57 13.92
C THR A 252 -6.96 13.21 13.07
N SER A 253 -7.16 13.90 11.96
CA SER A 253 -8.25 13.58 11.01
C SER A 253 -8.08 12.18 10.41
N TRP A 254 -6.85 11.83 10.03
CA TRP A 254 -6.52 10.49 9.54
C TRP A 254 -6.78 9.41 10.59
N MET A 255 -6.46 9.67 11.84
CA MET A 255 -6.71 8.73 12.93
C MET A 255 -8.19 8.62 13.30
N ALA A 256 -8.98 9.68 13.16
CA ALA A 256 -10.44 9.61 13.27
C ALA A 256 -11.03 8.71 12.17
N MET A 257 -10.62 8.91 10.92
CA MET A 257 -10.99 8.05 9.80
C MET A 257 -10.56 6.59 10.03
N TYR A 258 -9.33 6.37 10.49
CA TYR A 258 -8.82 5.03 10.78
C TYR A 258 -9.67 4.30 11.82
N SER A 259 -10.11 5.02 12.87
CA SER A 259 -11.01 4.44 13.89
C SER A 259 -12.33 3.98 13.29
N LEU A 260 -12.94 4.78 12.40
CA LEU A 260 -14.19 4.41 11.72
C LEU A 260 -14.00 3.21 10.79
N ASN A 261 -12.91 3.18 10.04
CA ASN A 261 -12.63 2.05 9.15
C ASN A 261 -12.38 0.75 9.95
N MET A 262 -11.64 0.83 11.05
CA MET A 262 -11.43 -0.32 11.94
C MET A 262 -12.72 -0.76 12.63
N LEU A 263 -13.59 0.17 12.98
CA LEU A 263 -14.94 -0.13 13.49
C LEU A 263 -15.76 -0.90 12.47
N GLU A 264 -15.79 -0.44 11.22
CA GLU A 264 -16.55 -1.08 10.15
C GLU A 264 -16.01 -2.50 9.85
N LEU A 265 -14.68 -2.67 9.79
CA LEU A 265 -14.04 -3.97 9.66
C LEU A 265 -14.45 -4.92 10.82
N ALA A 266 -14.39 -4.44 12.06
CA ALA A 266 -14.79 -5.23 13.22
C ALA A 266 -16.26 -5.65 13.16
N VAL A 267 -17.15 -4.75 12.77
CA VAL A 267 -18.59 -5.04 12.59
C VAL A 267 -18.80 -6.09 11.49
N GLU A 268 -18.13 -5.95 10.35
CA GLU A 268 -18.25 -6.93 9.25
C GLU A 268 -17.80 -8.34 9.68
N ILE A 269 -16.66 -8.42 10.37
CA ILE A 269 -16.13 -9.69 10.89
C ILE A 269 -17.07 -10.27 11.96
N CYS A 270 -17.62 -9.43 12.85
CA CYS A 270 -18.51 -9.85 13.93
C CYS A 270 -19.83 -10.48 13.45
N LYS A 271 -20.24 -10.26 12.22
CA LYS A 271 -21.40 -10.94 11.63
C LYS A 271 -21.25 -12.47 11.67
N LYS A 272 -20.01 -12.97 11.61
CA LYS A 272 -19.67 -14.40 11.64
C LYS A 272 -18.84 -14.81 12.86
N HIS A 273 -18.01 -13.92 13.39
CA HIS A 273 -17.06 -14.21 14.48
C HIS A 273 -17.21 -13.22 15.63
N LYS A 274 -18.00 -13.58 16.64
CA LYS A 274 -18.36 -12.72 17.80
C LYS A 274 -17.17 -12.28 18.65
N GLY A 275 -16.03 -12.97 18.58
CA GLY A 275 -14.83 -12.66 19.36
C GLY A 275 -14.21 -11.27 19.11
N TYR A 276 -14.66 -10.55 18.09
CA TYR A 276 -14.19 -9.20 17.78
C TYR A 276 -15.05 -8.07 18.35
N SER A 277 -16.14 -8.42 19.10
CA SER A 277 -17.12 -7.44 19.61
C SER A 277 -16.52 -6.39 20.54
N ASP A 278 -15.54 -6.75 21.37
CA ASP A 278 -14.91 -5.82 22.31
C ASP A 278 -14.18 -4.67 21.61
N SER A 279 -13.64 -4.93 20.42
CA SER A 279 -12.97 -3.92 19.60
C SER A 279 -13.92 -2.83 19.13
N ILE A 280 -15.19 -3.13 18.92
CA ILE A 280 -16.21 -2.17 18.46
C ILE A 280 -16.33 -1.01 19.45
N GLY A 281 -16.49 -1.31 20.74
CA GLY A 281 -16.60 -0.30 21.79
C GLY A 281 -15.35 0.58 21.89
N ARG A 282 -14.17 -0.01 21.69
CA ARG A 282 -12.90 0.72 21.66
C ARG A 282 -12.85 1.75 20.54
N PHE A 283 -13.14 1.35 19.31
CA PHE A 283 -13.05 2.25 18.14
C PHE A 283 -14.08 3.38 18.18
N ILE A 284 -15.27 3.14 18.73
CA ILE A 284 -16.27 4.19 18.98
C ILE A 284 -15.70 5.24 19.95
N LYS A 285 -15.14 4.81 21.09
CA LYS A 285 -14.54 5.70 22.08
C LYS A 285 -13.36 6.48 21.51
N ASP A 286 -12.51 5.80 20.75
CA ASP A 286 -11.34 6.41 20.10
C ASP A 286 -11.75 7.46 19.07
N PHE A 287 -12.78 7.19 18.27
CA PHE A 287 -13.33 8.15 17.32
C PHE A 287 -13.89 9.39 18.04
N TRP A 288 -14.72 9.18 19.08
CA TRP A 288 -15.28 10.27 19.87
C TRP A 288 -14.18 11.16 20.51
N LYS A 289 -13.17 10.54 21.09
CA LYS A 289 -12.06 11.29 21.70
C LYS A 289 -11.39 12.20 20.66
N ARG A 290 -11.10 11.68 19.47
CA ARG A 290 -10.41 12.42 18.42
C ARG A 290 -11.26 13.55 17.84
N THR A 291 -12.51 13.29 17.56
CA THR A 291 -13.43 14.32 17.07
C THR A 291 -13.68 15.40 18.13
N TYR A 292 -13.72 15.04 19.40
CA TYR A 292 -13.78 16.02 20.49
C TYR A 292 -12.55 16.90 20.51
N SER A 293 -11.34 16.33 20.44
CA SER A 293 -10.09 17.09 20.43
C SER A 293 -10.00 18.04 19.23
N LEU A 294 -10.42 17.60 18.03
CA LEU A 294 -10.48 18.46 16.84
C LEU A 294 -11.41 19.69 17.04
N ASN A 295 -12.55 19.48 17.69
CA ASN A 295 -13.51 20.56 17.91
C ASN A 295 -13.18 21.46 19.11
N ALA A 296 -12.52 20.89 20.16
CA ALA A 296 -12.14 21.66 21.35
C ALA A 296 -10.97 22.61 21.11
N ASN A 297 -10.10 22.27 20.14
CA ASN A 297 -8.93 23.08 19.79
C ASN A 297 -9.21 24.09 18.65
N ASP A 298 -10.45 24.49 18.43
CA ASP A 298 -10.85 25.47 17.43
C ASP A 298 -10.47 26.94 17.73
N GLY A 299 -9.61 27.14 18.70
CA GLY A 299 -9.10 28.47 19.07
C GLY A 299 -10.06 29.33 19.91
N ARG A 300 -11.10 28.73 20.47
CA ARG A 300 -12.08 29.40 21.34
C ARG A 300 -11.81 29.20 22.84
N ASN A 301 -10.53 29.22 23.24
CA ASN A 301 -10.14 29.35 24.63
C ASN A 301 -9.46 30.67 24.90
#